data_95e193375e6fb49d39d42ad1da1da138
#
_entry.id   95e193375e6fb49d39d42ad1da1da138
#
_cell.length_a   1.000
_cell.length_b   1.000
_cell.length_c   1.000
_cell.angle_alpha   90.00
_cell.angle_beta   90.00
_cell.angle_gamma   90.00
#
_symmetry.space_group_name_H-M   'P 1'
#
loop_
_entity.id
_entity.type
_entity.pdbx_description
1 polymer ?
#
loop_
_entity_poly.entity_id
_entity_poly.type
_entity_poly.pdbx_seq_one_letter_code
_entity_poly.pdbx_strand_id
1 'polypeptide(L)'
;MKINKTYNENCLNTMAKMEDNFLDLTVTSPPYDDLRTYNGYSFDFEKIAKELYRTTKVGGVVVWIVNDSTKKGNESGNSFRQALHFQKLGFNLHDTMIWNKPNSFNFGSNNCYKQTFEYMFIFTKGKIRTKNLIKDVPAKMAGKELKGARKHACGKRDEVPSFKCSEFKKRSNVWGINVGTKNNGHPAIFPESLASDHIISWSNENDLVYDPFMGSGTTAKMAKLNNRNYIGSEISKEYCEIIKERLNID
;
A
#
# COMPACT_ATOMS: atom_id res chain seq x y z
N MET A 1 -7.25 20.01 11.48
CA MET A 1 -7.63 19.55 10.12
C MET A 1 -8.88 18.70 10.19
N LYS A 2 -9.82 18.78 9.21
CA LYS A 2 -11.02 17.91 9.19
C LYS A 2 -10.64 16.53 8.65
N ILE A 3 -11.01 15.48 9.39
CA ILE A 3 -10.91 14.06 8.95
C ILE A 3 -12.16 13.67 8.16
N ASN A 4 -12.12 12.51 7.53
CA ASN A 4 -13.17 11.99 6.63
C ASN A 4 -13.48 12.96 5.47
N LYS A 5 -12.40 13.51 4.91
CA LYS A 5 -12.46 14.52 3.85
C LYS A 5 -11.37 14.30 2.79
N THR A 6 -11.75 14.53 1.53
CA THR A 6 -10.82 14.70 0.41
C THR A 6 -10.60 16.20 0.18
N TYR A 7 -9.35 16.61 0.08
CA TYR A 7 -8.93 17.98 -0.20
C TYR A 7 -8.57 18.10 -1.68
N ASN A 8 -9.25 19.00 -2.39
CA ASN A 8 -8.96 19.26 -3.80
C ASN A 8 -7.75 20.21 -3.90
N GLU A 9 -6.58 19.69 -3.69
CA GLU A 9 -5.31 20.42 -3.71
C GLU A 9 -4.11 19.47 -3.86
N ASN A 10 -2.94 20.03 -4.09
CA ASN A 10 -1.69 19.27 -4.08
C ASN A 10 -1.45 18.66 -2.68
N CYS A 11 -1.02 17.40 -2.65
CA CYS A 11 -0.78 16.66 -1.41
C CYS A 11 0.23 17.34 -0.46
N LEU A 12 1.20 18.07 -0.98
CA LEU A 12 2.13 18.87 -0.17
C LEU A 12 1.41 19.97 0.61
N ASN A 13 0.41 20.64 0.00
CA ASN A 13 -0.40 21.65 0.68
C ASN A 13 -1.28 21.02 1.76
N THR A 14 -1.79 19.83 1.52
CA THR A 14 -2.57 19.07 2.52
C THR A 14 -1.67 18.64 3.68
N MET A 15 -0.51 18.04 3.39
CA MET A 15 0.42 17.59 4.43
C MET A 15 1.01 18.74 5.23
N ALA A 16 1.23 19.91 4.63
CA ALA A 16 1.69 21.11 5.35
C ALA A 16 0.73 21.58 6.47
N LYS A 17 -0.56 21.20 6.38
CA LYS A 17 -1.58 21.49 7.41
C LYS A 17 -1.65 20.43 8.50
N MET A 18 -0.93 19.31 8.34
CA MET A 18 -0.89 18.21 9.30
C MET A 18 0.22 18.46 10.31
N GLU A 19 -0.05 18.13 11.56
CA GLU A 19 0.94 18.09 12.62
C GLU A 19 1.94 16.94 12.40
N ASP A 20 3.08 17.00 13.06
CA ASP A 20 4.01 15.89 13.09
C ASP A 20 3.37 14.68 13.78
N ASN A 21 3.63 13.47 13.26
CA ASN A 21 3.10 12.23 13.84
C ASN A 21 1.54 12.18 13.89
N PHE A 22 0.90 12.62 12.83
CA PHE A 22 -0.56 12.73 12.73
C PHE A 22 -1.22 11.48 12.13
N LEU A 23 -0.58 10.83 11.16
CA LEU A 23 -1.14 9.71 10.38
C LEU A 23 -0.78 8.35 10.97
N ASP A 24 -1.73 7.43 11.01
CA ASP A 24 -1.50 6.05 11.41
C ASP A 24 -1.02 5.19 10.24
N LEU A 25 -1.65 5.37 9.07
CA LEU A 25 -1.39 4.60 7.87
C LEU A 25 -1.48 5.49 6.62
N THR A 26 -0.56 5.32 5.69
CA THR A 26 -0.72 5.78 4.30
C THR A 26 -0.81 4.56 3.39
N VAL A 27 -1.82 4.53 2.49
CA VAL A 27 -1.95 3.52 1.43
C VAL A 27 -2.14 4.25 0.12
N THR A 28 -1.18 4.10 -0.78
CA THR A 28 -1.18 4.88 -2.02
C THR A 28 -0.43 4.21 -3.17
N SER A 29 -0.83 4.58 -4.38
CA SER A 29 -0.11 4.32 -5.61
C SER A 29 0.22 5.67 -6.25
N PRO A 30 1.47 6.13 -6.21
CA PRO A 30 1.85 7.43 -6.74
C PRO A 30 1.71 7.46 -8.26
N PRO A 31 1.69 8.66 -8.88
CA PRO A 31 1.85 8.77 -10.32
C PRO A 31 3.14 8.08 -10.77
N TYR A 32 3.04 7.18 -11.75
CA TYR A 32 4.22 6.57 -12.33
C TYR A 32 4.90 7.55 -13.30
N ASP A 33 6.22 7.61 -13.24
CA ASP A 33 7.05 8.49 -14.05
C ASP A 33 6.63 8.49 -15.53
N ASP A 34 6.42 9.67 -16.09
CA ASP A 34 6.16 9.92 -17.53
C ASP A 34 5.11 9.01 -18.23
N LEU A 35 4.53 8.05 -17.54
CA LEU A 35 3.51 7.17 -18.10
C LEU A 35 2.18 7.88 -18.33
N ARG A 36 1.97 9.04 -17.66
CA ARG A 36 0.75 9.85 -17.78
C ARG A 36 1.06 11.32 -17.54
N THR A 37 0.59 12.18 -18.42
CA THR A 37 0.54 13.63 -18.21
C THR A 37 -0.61 13.93 -17.23
N TYR A 38 -0.28 14.27 -16.01
CA TYR A 38 -1.23 14.75 -15.00
C TYR A 38 -1.38 16.29 -15.13
N ASN A 39 -1.99 16.78 -16.21
CA ASN A 39 -2.37 18.19 -16.38
C ASN A 39 -1.30 19.23 -15.98
N GLY A 40 -0.02 18.97 -16.27
CA GLY A 40 1.08 19.90 -15.99
C GLY A 40 1.60 19.93 -14.55
N TYR A 41 1.16 19.04 -13.66
CA TYR A 41 1.67 18.95 -12.28
C TYR A 41 2.96 18.13 -12.22
N SER A 42 3.97 18.66 -11.53
CA SER A 42 5.21 17.96 -11.25
C SER A 42 5.07 17.07 -10.00
N PHE A 43 5.56 15.85 -10.10
CA PHE A 43 5.64 14.90 -8.98
C PHE A 43 6.99 15.10 -8.26
N ASP A 44 6.99 15.85 -7.14
CA ASP A 44 8.19 16.06 -6.32
C ASP A 44 8.28 14.97 -5.25
N PHE A 45 8.78 13.80 -5.64
CA PHE A 45 8.87 12.63 -4.79
C PHE A 45 9.62 12.89 -3.49
N GLU A 46 10.77 13.60 -3.54
CA GLU A 46 11.61 13.79 -2.35
C GLU A 46 10.91 14.62 -1.27
N LYS A 47 10.22 15.70 -1.67
CA LYS A 47 9.41 16.49 -0.74
C LYS A 47 8.25 15.70 -0.18
N ILE A 48 7.55 14.92 -1.01
CA ILE A 48 6.43 14.10 -0.59
C ILE A 48 6.89 13.04 0.41
N ALA A 49 8.00 12.34 0.13
CA ALA A 49 8.56 11.33 1.04
C ALA A 49 8.98 11.94 2.39
N LYS A 50 9.57 13.14 2.38
CA LYS A 50 9.92 13.88 3.60
C LYS A 50 8.69 14.25 4.44
N GLU A 51 7.63 14.75 3.80
CA GLU A 51 6.38 15.09 4.47
C GLU A 51 5.65 13.84 4.98
N LEU A 52 5.68 12.73 4.24
CA LEU A 52 5.16 11.45 4.73
C LEU A 52 5.93 10.97 5.97
N TYR A 53 7.27 11.13 5.99
CA TYR A 53 8.04 10.80 7.19
C TYR A 53 7.65 11.68 8.38
N ARG A 54 7.52 13.00 8.20
CA ARG A 54 7.14 13.95 9.24
C ARG A 54 5.76 13.60 9.81
N THR A 55 4.78 13.42 8.93
CA THR A 55 3.37 13.28 9.31
C THR A 55 3.01 11.87 9.80
N THR A 56 3.77 10.82 9.43
CA THR A 56 3.53 9.46 9.93
C THR A 56 3.88 9.36 11.41
N LYS A 57 3.00 8.77 12.22
CA LYS A 57 3.24 8.47 13.64
C LYS A 57 4.40 7.50 13.82
N VAL A 58 5.07 7.55 14.98
CA VAL A 58 5.99 6.48 15.37
C VAL A 58 5.22 5.17 15.50
N GLY A 59 5.68 4.14 14.80
CA GLY A 59 4.97 2.85 14.65
C GLY A 59 3.92 2.83 13.54
N GLY A 60 3.66 3.98 12.88
CA GLY A 60 2.78 4.07 11.72
C GLY A 60 3.42 3.50 10.45
N VAL A 61 2.60 3.30 9.43
CA VAL A 61 2.96 2.55 8.22
C VAL A 61 2.70 3.39 6.96
N VAL A 62 3.59 3.27 5.99
CA VAL A 62 3.36 3.74 4.61
C VAL A 62 3.41 2.53 3.67
N VAL A 63 2.31 2.26 2.99
CA VAL A 63 2.22 1.30 1.90
C VAL A 63 2.37 2.07 0.59
N TRP A 64 3.48 1.81 -0.11
CA TRP A 64 3.85 2.49 -1.35
C TRP A 64 3.82 1.51 -2.50
N ILE A 65 2.78 1.61 -3.35
CA ILE A 65 2.54 0.68 -4.46
C ILE A 65 3.05 1.33 -5.73
N VAL A 66 4.08 0.74 -6.34
CA VAL A 66 4.80 1.36 -7.45
C VAL A 66 5.31 0.32 -8.45
N ASN A 67 5.44 0.75 -9.69
CA ASN A 67 6.05 -0.02 -10.75
C ASN A 67 7.05 0.84 -11.54
N ASP A 68 7.91 0.18 -12.31
CA ASP A 68 8.86 0.84 -13.21
C ASP A 68 8.32 0.94 -14.63
N SER A 69 8.64 2.04 -15.31
CA SER A 69 8.40 2.17 -16.75
C SER A 69 9.56 1.56 -17.53
N THR A 70 9.26 0.95 -18.68
CA THR A 70 10.29 0.44 -19.60
C THR A 70 10.33 1.31 -20.85
N LYS A 71 11.46 1.95 -21.11
CA LYS A 71 11.71 2.75 -22.31
C LYS A 71 12.93 2.24 -23.06
N LYS A 72 12.77 1.91 -24.34
CA LYS A 72 13.87 1.41 -25.19
C LYS A 72 14.63 0.21 -24.58
N GLY A 73 13.91 -0.72 -23.98
CA GLY A 73 14.49 -1.92 -23.36
C GLY A 73 15.19 -1.70 -22.01
N ASN A 74 15.03 -0.53 -21.39
CA ASN A 74 15.58 -0.20 -20.09
C ASN A 74 14.47 0.16 -19.11
N GLU A 75 14.42 -0.50 -17.97
CA GLU A 75 13.52 -0.16 -16.87
C GLU A 75 14.01 1.09 -16.14
N SER A 76 13.06 1.91 -15.66
CA SER A 76 13.40 3.17 -14.98
C SER A 76 14.18 2.95 -13.68
N GLY A 77 13.90 1.88 -12.95
CA GLY A 77 14.47 1.59 -11.63
C GLY A 77 14.06 2.60 -10.56
N ASN A 78 12.98 3.36 -10.80
CA ASN A 78 12.50 4.38 -9.86
C ASN A 78 11.91 3.78 -8.61
N SER A 79 11.27 2.60 -8.71
CA SER A 79 10.77 1.85 -7.55
C SER A 79 11.87 1.62 -6.51
N PHE A 80 13.06 1.18 -6.96
CA PHE A 80 14.21 0.94 -6.09
C PHE A 80 14.78 2.24 -5.53
N ARG A 81 14.94 3.29 -6.36
CA ARG A 81 15.42 4.60 -5.89
C ARG A 81 14.49 5.19 -4.84
N GLN A 82 13.19 5.08 -5.05
CA GLN A 82 12.19 5.55 -4.09
C GLN A 82 12.27 4.76 -2.78
N ALA A 83 12.37 3.42 -2.85
CA ALA A 83 12.50 2.59 -1.67
C ALA A 83 13.76 2.94 -0.85
N LEU A 84 14.91 3.11 -1.50
CA LEU A 84 16.15 3.50 -0.84
C LEU A 84 16.10 4.92 -0.27
N HIS A 85 15.39 5.84 -0.93
CA HIS A 85 15.20 7.20 -0.43
C HIS A 85 14.33 7.23 0.85
N PHE A 86 13.25 6.47 0.91
CA PHE A 86 12.47 6.32 2.15
C PHE A 86 13.32 5.80 3.31
N GLN A 87 14.20 4.82 3.06
CA GLN A 87 15.14 4.34 4.09
C GLN A 87 16.13 5.43 4.52
N LYS A 88 16.67 6.23 3.57
CA LYS A 88 17.56 7.35 3.87
C LYS A 88 16.90 8.42 4.74
N LEU A 89 15.60 8.63 4.62
CA LEU A 89 14.81 9.53 5.46
C LEU A 89 14.58 9.01 6.89
N GLY A 90 14.84 7.71 7.14
CA GLY A 90 14.70 7.09 8.45
C GLY A 90 13.53 6.09 8.57
N PHE A 91 12.80 5.80 7.51
CA PHE A 91 11.87 4.68 7.51
C PHE A 91 12.61 3.35 7.53
N ASN A 92 12.07 2.36 8.23
CA ASN A 92 12.45 0.97 8.04
C ASN A 92 11.68 0.40 6.84
N LEU A 93 12.35 -0.25 5.90
CA LEU A 93 11.70 -1.12 4.93
C LEU A 93 11.29 -2.41 5.66
N HIS A 94 10.02 -2.47 6.09
CA HIS A 94 9.50 -3.55 6.91
C HIS A 94 9.25 -4.83 6.10
N ASP A 95 8.68 -4.70 4.90
CA ASP A 95 8.45 -5.81 3.98
C ASP A 95 8.50 -5.32 2.53
N THR A 96 8.95 -6.18 1.63
CA THR A 96 8.83 -6.00 0.19
C THR A 96 7.82 -7.01 -0.32
N MET A 97 6.59 -6.53 -0.54
CA MET A 97 5.49 -7.34 -1.01
C MET A 97 5.32 -7.19 -2.53
N ILE A 98 4.68 -8.17 -3.14
CA ILE A 98 4.40 -8.20 -4.58
C ILE A 98 2.89 -8.32 -4.79
N TRP A 99 2.33 -7.38 -5.55
CA TRP A 99 1.01 -7.54 -6.13
C TRP A 99 1.15 -8.22 -7.49
N ASN A 100 0.90 -9.52 -7.55
CA ASN A 100 0.81 -10.28 -8.79
C ASN A 100 -0.58 -10.05 -9.41
N LYS A 101 -0.61 -9.73 -10.71
CA LYS A 101 -1.81 -9.42 -11.51
C LYS A 101 -2.13 -10.57 -12.48
N PRO A 102 -2.82 -11.63 -12.06
CA PRO A 102 -3.02 -12.82 -12.90
C PRO A 102 -3.72 -12.54 -14.24
N ASN A 103 -4.61 -11.53 -14.26
CA ASN A 103 -5.37 -11.11 -15.43
C ASN A 103 -4.77 -9.91 -16.18
N SER A 104 -3.48 -9.62 -16.01
CA SER A 104 -2.83 -8.53 -16.75
C SER A 104 -2.79 -8.82 -18.25
N PHE A 105 -3.24 -7.84 -19.06
CA PHE A 105 -3.23 -7.92 -20.53
C PHE A 105 -1.93 -7.39 -21.16
N ASN A 106 -0.90 -7.10 -20.37
CA ASN A 106 0.38 -6.70 -20.92
C ASN A 106 1.05 -7.89 -21.60
N PHE A 107 1.26 -7.80 -22.91
CA PHE A 107 1.83 -8.90 -23.70
C PHE A 107 3.37 -8.97 -23.64
N GLY A 108 4.03 -8.01 -22.98
CA GLY A 108 5.48 -7.90 -23.01
C GLY A 108 5.98 -7.42 -24.39
N SER A 109 7.24 -7.71 -24.68
CA SER A 109 7.87 -7.48 -25.99
C SER A 109 8.67 -8.74 -26.38
N ASN A 110 9.18 -8.76 -27.63
CA ASN A 110 10.01 -9.89 -28.07
C ASN A 110 11.29 -10.09 -27.23
N ASN A 111 11.70 -9.07 -26.48
CA ASN A 111 12.93 -9.06 -25.70
C ASN A 111 12.72 -9.11 -24.18
N CYS A 112 11.48 -9.04 -23.70
CA CYS A 112 11.16 -8.99 -22.27
C CYS A 112 9.99 -9.90 -21.94
N TYR A 113 10.05 -10.53 -20.78
CA TYR A 113 8.91 -11.26 -20.25
C TYR A 113 7.73 -10.32 -19.95
N LYS A 114 6.52 -10.90 -19.95
CA LYS A 114 5.30 -10.19 -19.57
C LYS A 114 5.43 -9.67 -18.12
N GLN A 115 5.29 -8.36 -17.95
CA GLN A 115 5.27 -7.75 -16.63
C GLN A 115 3.88 -7.92 -16.00
N THR A 116 3.82 -8.69 -14.92
CA THR A 116 2.55 -9.08 -14.28
C THR A 116 2.47 -8.68 -12.81
N PHE A 117 3.37 -7.86 -12.31
CA PHE A 117 3.37 -7.48 -10.90
C PHE A 117 3.67 -6.01 -10.69
N GLU A 118 3.38 -5.53 -9.48
CA GLU A 118 3.85 -4.27 -8.92
C GLU A 118 4.46 -4.50 -7.55
N TYR A 119 5.41 -3.66 -7.16
CA TYR A 119 5.95 -3.65 -5.82
C TYR A 119 4.97 -2.99 -4.85
N MET A 120 4.85 -3.56 -3.66
CA MET A 120 4.15 -2.98 -2.52
C MET A 120 5.17 -2.88 -1.39
N PHE A 121 5.87 -1.76 -1.30
CA PHE A 121 6.81 -1.52 -0.22
C PHE A 121 6.08 -1.11 1.05
N ILE A 122 6.38 -1.79 2.15
CA ILE A 122 5.83 -1.50 3.48
C ILE A 122 6.90 -0.81 4.29
N PHE A 123 6.72 0.48 4.53
CA PHE A 123 7.63 1.27 5.35
C PHE A 123 7.04 1.53 6.72
N THR A 124 7.90 1.57 7.75
CA THR A 124 7.49 1.88 9.13
C THR A 124 8.37 2.95 9.73
N LYS A 125 7.77 3.91 10.43
CA LYS A 125 8.52 4.87 11.23
C LYS A 125 8.82 4.27 12.60
N GLY A 126 10.03 3.76 12.76
CA GLY A 126 10.42 3.00 13.95
C GLY A 126 9.77 1.59 14.00
N LYS A 127 9.57 1.06 15.20
CA LYS A 127 8.97 -0.28 15.39
C LYS A 127 7.48 -0.25 15.06
N ILE A 128 7.04 -1.17 14.19
CA ILE A 128 5.62 -1.28 13.79
C ILE A 128 4.72 -1.47 15.01
N ARG A 129 3.63 -0.69 15.09
CA ARG A 129 2.64 -0.76 16.17
C ARG A 129 1.53 -1.76 15.87
N THR A 130 0.95 -1.69 14.68
CA THR A 130 -0.20 -2.50 14.26
C THR A 130 0.20 -3.51 13.19
N LYS A 131 -0.18 -4.76 13.38
CA LYS A 131 0.12 -5.88 12.48
C LYS A 131 -0.98 -6.94 12.54
N ASN A 132 -2.09 -6.68 11.88
CA ASN A 132 -3.24 -7.59 11.79
C ASN A 132 -3.10 -8.48 10.54
N LEU A 133 -2.08 -9.34 10.52
CA LEU A 133 -1.76 -10.14 9.34
C LEU A 133 -2.89 -11.10 8.97
N ILE A 134 -3.35 -11.03 7.74
CA ILE A 134 -4.48 -11.82 7.23
C ILE A 134 -4.14 -13.31 7.22
N LYS A 135 -5.02 -14.10 7.82
CA LYS A 135 -4.90 -15.56 7.92
C LYS A 135 -6.11 -16.20 7.24
N ASP A 136 -6.01 -16.45 5.97
CA ASP A 136 -7.09 -17.01 5.13
C ASP A 136 -6.62 -18.12 4.18
N VAL A 137 -5.34 -18.48 4.26
CA VAL A 137 -4.78 -19.58 3.47
C VAL A 137 -4.98 -20.88 4.23
N PRO A 138 -5.73 -21.88 3.69
CA PRO A 138 -5.95 -23.16 4.36
C PRO A 138 -4.63 -23.85 4.73
N ALA A 139 -4.52 -24.32 5.96
CA ALA A 139 -3.34 -25.01 6.42
C ALA A 139 -3.44 -26.51 6.13
N LYS A 140 -2.44 -27.08 5.43
CA LYS A 140 -2.41 -28.52 5.08
C LYS A 140 -2.45 -29.47 6.30
N MET A 141 -2.04 -28.95 7.47
CA MET A 141 -1.97 -29.71 8.73
C MET A 141 -3.00 -29.22 9.74
N ALA A 142 -4.10 -28.60 9.29
CA ALA A 142 -5.17 -28.09 10.15
C ALA A 142 -5.64 -29.14 11.16
N GLY A 143 -5.76 -28.72 12.43
CA GLY A 143 -6.21 -29.57 13.53
C GLY A 143 -5.21 -30.62 14.02
N LYS A 144 -4.11 -30.86 13.33
CA LYS A 144 -3.09 -31.81 13.78
C LYS A 144 -2.22 -31.21 14.88
N GLU A 145 -1.87 -32.02 15.86
CA GLU A 145 -0.89 -31.67 16.88
C GLU A 145 0.52 -31.96 16.36
N LEU A 146 1.36 -30.95 16.36
CA LEU A 146 2.74 -31.06 15.91
C LEU A 146 3.70 -30.82 17.07
N LYS A 147 4.74 -31.67 17.16
CA LYS A 147 5.88 -31.39 18.03
C LYS A 147 6.65 -30.21 17.48
N GLY A 148 6.80 -29.19 18.30
CA GLY A 148 7.60 -28.02 17.92
C GLY A 148 9.09 -28.31 18.08
N ALA A 149 9.90 -27.76 17.16
CA ALA A 149 11.34 -27.72 17.30
C ALA A 149 11.85 -26.35 16.91
N ARG A 150 12.64 -25.72 17.76
CA ARG A 150 13.30 -24.44 17.46
C ARG A 150 14.72 -24.72 16.98
N LYS A 151 15.00 -24.42 15.74
CA LYS A 151 16.35 -24.54 15.18
C LYS A 151 17.11 -23.23 15.38
N HIS A 152 18.28 -23.30 16.03
CA HIS A 152 19.20 -22.20 16.18
C HIS A 152 20.13 -22.08 14.97
N ALA A 153 20.70 -20.89 14.76
CA ALA A 153 21.67 -20.65 13.70
C ALA A 153 22.90 -21.57 13.77
N CYS A 154 23.25 -22.02 14.98
CA CYS A 154 24.34 -22.99 15.23
C CYS A 154 23.96 -24.45 14.94
N GLY A 155 22.74 -24.73 14.42
CA GLY A 155 22.28 -26.08 14.10
C GLY A 155 21.63 -26.85 15.25
N LYS A 156 21.74 -26.39 16.51
CA LYS A 156 21.04 -27.00 17.65
C LYS A 156 19.53 -26.86 17.49
N ARG A 157 18.81 -27.85 18.00
CA ARG A 157 17.34 -27.86 18.05
C ARG A 157 16.91 -27.97 19.50
N ASP A 158 16.09 -27.02 19.94
CA ASP A 158 15.39 -27.13 21.23
C ASP A 158 13.99 -27.70 20.96
N GLU A 159 13.56 -28.60 21.83
CA GLU A 159 12.16 -29.03 21.85
C GLU A 159 11.31 -27.89 22.41
N VAL A 160 10.23 -27.56 21.70
CA VAL A 160 9.21 -26.64 22.18
C VAL A 160 7.91 -27.41 22.36
N PRO A 161 7.00 -26.94 23.25
CA PRO A 161 5.73 -27.60 23.48
C PRO A 161 4.99 -27.91 22.17
N SER A 162 4.30 -29.04 22.12
CA SER A 162 3.42 -29.36 21.01
C SER A 162 2.35 -28.28 20.87
N PHE A 163 1.96 -28.02 19.63
CA PHE A 163 0.91 -27.05 19.32
C PHE A 163 -0.05 -27.61 18.27
N LYS A 164 -1.32 -27.26 18.42
CA LYS A 164 -2.35 -27.60 17.42
C LYS A 164 -2.29 -26.63 16.27
N CYS A 165 -2.17 -27.14 15.05
CA CYS A 165 -2.17 -26.32 13.86
C CYS A 165 -3.51 -25.62 13.67
N SER A 166 -3.46 -24.31 13.44
CA SER A 166 -4.64 -23.52 13.08
C SER A 166 -5.20 -23.96 11.71
N GLU A 167 -6.50 -23.73 11.49
CA GLU A 167 -7.16 -24.03 10.22
C GLU A 167 -6.61 -23.18 9.07
N PHE A 168 -6.23 -21.95 9.36
CA PHE A 168 -5.68 -21.01 8.41
C PHE A 168 -4.30 -20.53 8.82
N LYS A 169 -3.43 -20.32 7.84
CA LYS A 169 -2.12 -19.71 8.00
C LYS A 169 -2.08 -18.32 7.36
N LYS A 170 -1.10 -17.53 7.73
CA LYS A 170 -0.84 -16.21 7.11
C LYS A 170 -0.62 -16.35 5.61
N ARG A 171 -1.08 -15.36 4.85
CA ARG A 171 -0.68 -15.18 3.45
C ARG A 171 0.84 -15.00 3.33
N SER A 172 1.39 -15.32 2.17
CA SER A 172 2.73 -14.90 1.77
C SER A 172 2.74 -13.40 1.46
N ASN A 173 3.90 -12.81 1.23
CA ASN A 173 4.06 -11.44 0.76
C ASN A 173 3.85 -11.27 -0.76
N VAL A 174 3.41 -12.32 -1.47
CA VAL A 174 2.99 -12.27 -2.87
C VAL A 174 1.47 -12.45 -2.92
N TRP A 175 0.75 -11.40 -3.30
CA TRP A 175 -0.70 -11.39 -3.36
C TRP A 175 -1.19 -11.45 -4.81
N GLY A 176 -1.93 -12.51 -5.16
CA GLY A 176 -2.58 -12.66 -6.46
C GLY A 176 -3.95 -11.97 -6.45
N ILE A 177 -4.02 -10.73 -6.95
CA ILE A 177 -5.25 -9.95 -7.00
C ILE A 177 -5.46 -9.46 -8.43
N ASN A 178 -6.63 -9.74 -8.99
CA ASN A 178 -6.99 -9.31 -10.33
C ASN A 178 -7.08 -7.78 -10.43
N VAL A 179 -6.64 -7.24 -11.55
CA VAL A 179 -6.89 -5.83 -11.88
C VAL A 179 -8.40 -5.63 -12.05
N GLY A 180 -8.95 -4.57 -11.48
CA GLY A 180 -10.38 -4.26 -11.59
C GLY A 180 -10.80 -4.06 -13.06
N THR A 181 -11.96 -4.62 -13.41
CA THR A 181 -12.51 -4.58 -14.78
C THR A 181 -13.50 -3.45 -15.01
N LYS A 182 -13.98 -2.80 -13.98
CA LYS A 182 -14.95 -1.70 -14.09
C LYS A 182 -14.22 -0.35 -14.16
N ASN A 183 -14.21 0.24 -15.34
CA ASN A 183 -13.77 1.61 -15.57
C ASN A 183 -14.85 2.59 -15.04
N ASN A 184 -14.68 3.09 -13.83
CA ASN A 184 -15.46 4.23 -13.31
C ASN A 184 -14.84 5.56 -13.77
N GLY A 185 -14.43 5.66 -15.05
CA GLY A 185 -13.81 6.86 -15.61
C GLY A 185 -12.32 7.09 -15.25
N HIS A 186 -11.73 6.29 -14.33
CA HIS A 186 -10.32 6.42 -13.95
C HIS A 186 -9.45 5.37 -14.67
N PRO A 187 -8.39 5.78 -15.38
CA PRO A 187 -7.57 4.88 -16.19
C PRO A 187 -6.68 3.92 -15.39
N ALA A 188 -6.55 4.08 -14.07
CA ALA A 188 -5.74 3.24 -13.20
C ALA A 188 -6.39 3.10 -11.83
N ILE A 189 -7.35 2.22 -11.73
CA ILE A 189 -7.98 1.90 -10.44
C ILE A 189 -7.20 0.74 -9.83
N PHE A 190 -6.65 0.94 -8.64
CA PHE A 190 -6.16 -0.21 -7.92
C PHE A 190 -7.31 -0.93 -7.18
N PRO A 191 -7.26 -2.27 -7.04
CA PRO A 191 -8.40 -3.04 -6.59
C PRO A 191 -8.84 -2.68 -5.16
N GLU A 192 -10.15 -2.64 -4.93
CA GLU A 192 -10.70 -2.39 -3.59
C GLU A 192 -10.21 -3.41 -2.56
N SER A 193 -10.10 -4.68 -2.94
CA SER A 193 -9.56 -5.73 -2.07
C SER A 193 -8.10 -5.46 -1.68
N LEU A 194 -7.27 -4.95 -2.62
CA LEU A 194 -5.88 -4.61 -2.33
C LEU A 194 -5.78 -3.49 -1.29
N ALA A 195 -6.58 -2.42 -1.47
CA ALA A 195 -6.64 -1.32 -0.50
C ALA A 195 -7.14 -1.80 0.87
N SER A 196 -8.26 -2.55 0.87
CA SER A 196 -8.87 -3.08 2.08
C SER A 196 -7.90 -3.97 2.88
N ASP A 197 -7.23 -4.88 2.20
CA ASP A 197 -6.30 -5.82 2.83
C ASP A 197 -5.11 -5.11 3.49
N HIS A 198 -4.57 -4.07 2.85
CA HIS A 198 -3.52 -3.24 3.45
C HIS A 198 -4.05 -2.42 4.64
N ILE A 199 -5.25 -1.82 4.52
CA ILE A 199 -5.88 -1.04 5.59
C ILE A 199 -6.11 -1.93 6.82
N ILE A 200 -6.68 -3.13 6.65
CA ILE A 200 -6.91 -4.08 7.73
C ILE A 200 -5.58 -4.51 8.37
N SER A 201 -4.59 -4.84 7.54
CA SER A 201 -3.30 -5.38 8.01
C SER A 201 -2.52 -4.38 8.87
N TRP A 202 -2.57 -3.09 8.53
CA TRP A 202 -1.65 -2.09 9.08
C TRP A 202 -2.31 -0.99 9.91
N SER A 203 -3.62 -1.09 10.14
CA SER A 203 -4.36 -0.15 11.00
C SER A 203 -5.40 -0.86 11.87
N ASN A 204 -5.83 -0.20 12.93
CA ASN A 204 -6.97 -0.60 13.76
C ASN A 204 -8.19 0.26 13.40
N GLU A 205 -9.37 -0.14 13.90
CA GLU A 205 -10.57 0.70 13.80
C GLU A 205 -10.32 2.08 14.41
N ASN A 206 -10.89 3.11 13.80
CA ASN A 206 -10.71 4.52 14.11
C ASN A 206 -9.32 5.12 13.82
N ASP A 207 -8.33 4.33 13.40
CA ASP A 207 -7.05 4.87 12.92
C ASP A 207 -7.26 5.74 11.68
N LEU A 208 -6.35 6.68 11.46
CA LEU A 208 -6.40 7.63 10.35
C LEU A 208 -5.57 7.15 9.17
N VAL A 209 -6.26 6.89 8.05
CA VAL A 209 -5.67 6.47 6.77
C VAL A 209 -5.54 7.66 5.83
N TYR A 210 -4.40 7.82 5.20
CA TYR A 210 -4.12 8.87 4.23
C TYR A 210 -3.80 8.32 2.84
N ASP A 211 -4.28 9.03 1.82
CA ASP A 211 -3.86 8.82 0.43
C ASP A 211 -3.52 10.17 -0.21
N PRO A 212 -2.23 10.44 -0.48
CA PRO A 212 -1.78 11.67 -1.13
C PRO A 212 -2.19 11.79 -2.61
N PHE A 213 -2.62 10.69 -3.23
CA PHE A 213 -3.00 10.62 -4.65
C PHE A 213 -4.33 9.86 -4.79
N MET A 214 -5.38 10.42 -4.19
CA MET A 214 -6.66 9.75 -3.95
C MET A 214 -7.33 9.19 -5.21
N GLY A 215 -7.11 9.80 -6.38
CA GLY A 215 -7.71 9.40 -7.65
C GLY A 215 -9.24 9.29 -7.53
N SER A 216 -9.79 8.12 -7.83
CA SER A 216 -11.23 7.86 -7.70
C SER A 216 -11.69 7.48 -6.29
N GLY A 217 -10.86 7.57 -5.25
CA GLY A 217 -11.24 7.41 -3.85
C GLY A 217 -11.28 5.97 -3.32
N THR A 218 -10.57 5.05 -3.93
CA THR A 218 -10.57 3.64 -3.48
C THR A 218 -10.10 3.50 -2.03
N THR A 219 -9.00 4.16 -1.66
CA THR A 219 -8.47 4.14 -0.29
C THR A 219 -9.48 4.71 0.71
N ALA A 220 -10.11 5.86 0.41
CA ALA A 220 -11.11 6.46 1.28
C ALA A 220 -12.34 5.57 1.47
N LYS A 221 -12.85 4.98 0.38
CA LYS A 221 -13.98 4.04 0.42
C LYS A 221 -13.66 2.84 1.31
N MET A 222 -12.49 2.23 1.11
CA MET A 222 -12.11 1.04 1.90
C MET A 222 -11.81 1.40 3.36
N ALA A 223 -11.25 2.57 3.65
CA ALA A 223 -11.08 3.05 5.02
C ALA A 223 -12.45 3.17 5.73
N LYS A 224 -13.41 3.85 5.09
CA LYS A 224 -14.79 4.01 5.62
C LYS A 224 -15.48 2.66 5.86
N LEU A 225 -15.41 1.74 4.88
CA LEU A 225 -16.06 0.43 4.98
C LEU A 225 -15.44 -0.47 6.07
N ASN A 226 -14.18 -0.23 6.43
CA ASN A 226 -13.48 -0.96 7.48
C ASN A 226 -13.44 -0.18 8.81
N ASN A 227 -14.29 0.81 9.04
CA ASN A 227 -14.35 1.61 10.27
C ASN A 227 -13.06 2.40 10.57
N ARG A 228 -12.33 2.85 9.54
CA ARG A 228 -11.19 3.76 9.67
C ARG A 228 -11.59 5.16 9.24
N ASN A 229 -10.94 6.15 9.84
CA ASN A 229 -11.01 7.51 9.35
C ASN A 229 -10.10 7.67 8.14
N TYR A 230 -10.38 8.66 7.28
CA TYR A 230 -9.55 8.93 6.13
C TYR A 230 -9.28 10.41 5.91
N ILE A 231 -8.21 10.70 5.23
CA ILE A 231 -7.90 11.97 4.56
C ILE A 231 -7.36 11.63 3.17
N GLY A 232 -7.73 12.42 2.18
CA GLY A 232 -7.19 12.29 0.83
C GLY A 232 -6.83 13.63 0.22
N SER A 233 -5.86 13.60 -0.68
CA SER A 233 -5.53 14.73 -1.56
C SER A 233 -5.76 14.32 -2.99
N GLU A 234 -6.44 15.17 -3.76
CA GLU A 234 -6.67 14.98 -5.18
C GLU A 234 -6.64 16.34 -5.89
N ILE A 235 -5.82 16.46 -6.92
CA ILE A 235 -5.67 17.71 -7.68
C ILE A 235 -6.79 17.91 -8.69
N SER A 236 -7.33 16.81 -9.25
CA SER A 236 -8.42 16.85 -10.21
C SER A 236 -9.75 17.12 -9.52
N LYS A 237 -10.41 18.21 -9.88
CA LYS A 237 -11.76 18.52 -9.42
C LYS A 237 -12.78 17.45 -9.86
N GLU A 238 -12.60 16.92 -11.07
CA GLU A 238 -13.44 15.86 -11.63
C GLU A 238 -13.38 14.59 -10.77
N TYR A 239 -12.16 14.16 -10.39
CA TYR A 239 -12.01 13.01 -9.49
C TYR A 239 -12.55 13.28 -8.10
N CYS A 240 -12.48 14.51 -7.61
CA CYS A 240 -13.11 14.86 -6.33
C CYS A 240 -14.64 14.69 -6.37
N GLU A 241 -15.31 15.00 -7.48
CA GLU A 241 -16.75 14.74 -7.62
C GLU A 241 -17.04 13.22 -7.66
N ILE A 242 -16.27 12.44 -8.40
CA ILE A 242 -16.37 10.97 -8.40
C ILE A 242 -16.20 10.40 -6.98
N ILE A 243 -15.27 10.94 -6.19
CA ILE A 243 -15.07 10.52 -4.79
C ILE A 243 -16.33 10.80 -3.95
N LYS A 244 -16.93 11.97 -4.08
CA LYS A 244 -18.16 12.31 -3.35
C LYS A 244 -19.28 11.32 -3.64
N GLU A 245 -19.53 11.04 -4.93
CA GLU A 245 -20.53 10.05 -5.35
C GLU A 245 -20.24 8.66 -4.77
N ARG A 246 -18.98 8.20 -4.86
CA ARG A 246 -18.57 6.88 -4.35
C ARG A 246 -18.67 6.73 -2.84
N LEU A 247 -18.54 7.81 -2.11
CA LEU A 247 -18.59 7.83 -0.65
C LEU A 247 -19.97 8.22 -0.11
N ASN A 248 -20.94 8.54 -0.97
CA ASN A 248 -22.25 9.10 -0.64
C ASN A 248 -22.09 10.32 0.30
N ILE A 249 -21.30 11.29 -0.12
CA ILE A 249 -21.06 12.55 0.60
C ILE A 249 -21.68 13.68 -0.25
N ASP A 250 -22.62 14.41 0.35
CA ASP A 250 -23.21 15.62 -0.24
C ASP A 250 -22.24 16.82 -0.25
#